data_cdde15ecd2d733934fe5c865015d268e
#
_entry.id   cdde15ecd2d733934fe5c865015d268e
#
_cell.length_a   1.000
_cell.length_b   1.000
_cell.length_c   1.000
_cell.angle_alpha   90.00
_cell.angle_beta   90.00
_cell.angle_gamma   90.00
#
_symmetry.space_group_name_H-M   'P 1'
#
loop_
_entity.id
_entity.type
_entity.pdbx_description
1 polymer ?
#
loop_
_entity_poly.entity_id
_entity_poly.type
_entity_poly.pdbx_seq_one_letter_code
_entity_poly.pdbx_strand_id
1 'polypeptide(L)'
;IDFLGEYTTERTQADTTRDTYLRLLAQLSDAGLSQAGRAEVSIKLSAIGLFLPQAGHEIALANARAVCEAAAAAGTTVTLDMEDHTTTDATLEVLRELRADFPWVGAVVQSYLHRTEADCRDLAGAGSRVRLCKGAYKEPASVAYQDGDEVDLSYVRCLKVLMAGEGYPMVASHDPRLLEIARALAHEHGRTPD
;
A
#
# COMPACT_ATOMS: atom_id res chain seq x y z
N ILE A 1 0.56 -8.42 7.27
CA ILE A 1 1.65 -8.52 8.26
C ILE A 1 2.74 -7.55 7.82
N ASP A 2 3.21 -6.71 8.72
CA ASP A 2 4.21 -5.69 8.48
C ASP A 2 5.42 -5.92 9.41
N PHE A 3 6.63 -5.66 8.90
CA PHE A 3 7.85 -5.60 9.70
C PHE A 3 8.03 -4.19 10.25
N LEU A 4 8.20 -4.09 11.56
CA LEU A 4 8.40 -2.79 12.22
C LEU A 4 9.82 -2.28 11.97
N GLY A 5 9.96 -1.25 11.15
CA GLY A 5 11.21 -0.58 10.82
C GLY A 5 11.00 0.42 9.69
N GLU A 6 11.71 1.53 9.76
CA GLU A 6 11.66 2.62 8.77
C GLU A 6 13.04 3.28 8.66
N TYR A 7 13.26 4.02 7.57
CA TYR A 7 14.42 4.91 7.37
C TYR A 7 15.79 4.24 7.49
N THR A 8 15.90 3.01 6.96
CA THR A 8 17.17 2.29 6.92
C THR A 8 18.17 3.00 5.99
N THR A 9 19.35 3.32 6.53
CA THR A 9 20.49 3.91 5.80
C THR A 9 21.65 2.95 5.62
N GLU A 10 21.52 1.72 6.14
CA GLU A 10 22.53 0.67 6.10
C GLU A 10 22.10 -0.48 5.19
N ARG A 11 22.92 -0.82 4.19
CA ARG A 11 22.64 -1.89 3.23
C ARG A 11 22.34 -3.24 3.90
N THR A 12 23.14 -3.59 4.89
CA THR A 12 22.98 -4.87 5.63
C THR A 12 21.65 -4.94 6.37
N GLN A 13 21.15 -3.81 6.88
CA GLN A 13 19.86 -3.76 7.54
C GLN A 13 18.71 -3.92 6.52
N ALA A 14 18.79 -3.25 5.38
CA ALA A 14 17.82 -3.39 4.30
C ALA A 14 17.73 -4.85 3.80
N ASP A 15 18.86 -5.48 3.58
CA ASP A 15 18.93 -6.89 3.17
C ASP A 15 18.38 -7.82 4.27
N THR A 16 18.67 -7.55 5.55
CA THR A 16 18.12 -8.33 6.68
C THR A 16 16.60 -8.21 6.77
N THR A 17 16.06 -7.02 6.53
CA THR A 17 14.61 -6.79 6.49
C THR A 17 13.97 -7.58 5.34
N ARG A 18 14.52 -7.50 4.13
CA ARG A 18 14.08 -8.33 2.99
C ARG A 18 14.08 -9.82 3.36
N ASP A 19 15.19 -10.34 3.87
CA ASP A 19 15.34 -11.76 4.22
C ASP A 19 14.36 -12.20 5.32
N THR A 20 13.95 -11.27 6.19
CA THR A 20 12.90 -11.52 7.18
C THR A 20 11.54 -11.72 6.52
N TYR A 21 11.20 -10.90 5.52
CA TYR A 21 9.98 -11.12 4.73
C TYR A 21 10.01 -12.45 3.96
N LEU A 22 11.15 -12.81 3.36
CA LEU A 22 11.29 -14.08 2.65
C LEU A 22 11.04 -15.28 3.59
N ARG A 23 11.63 -15.25 4.79
CA ARG A 23 11.38 -16.29 5.81
C ARG A 23 9.93 -16.33 6.27
N LEU A 24 9.32 -15.16 6.49
CA LEU A 24 7.92 -15.06 6.90
C LEU A 24 7.00 -15.68 5.84
N LEU A 25 7.20 -15.36 4.57
CA LEU A 25 6.40 -15.88 3.47
C LEU A 25 6.54 -17.41 3.34
N ALA A 26 7.75 -17.95 3.52
CA ALA A 26 7.96 -19.39 3.57
C ALA A 26 7.18 -20.04 4.74
N GLN A 27 7.26 -19.45 5.94
CA GLN A 27 6.53 -19.95 7.13
C GLN A 27 5.01 -19.88 6.95
N LEU A 28 4.49 -18.82 6.33
CA LEU A 28 3.05 -18.69 6.02
C LEU A 28 2.60 -19.77 5.03
N SER A 29 3.42 -20.05 4.02
CA SER A 29 3.17 -21.13 3.06
C SER A 29 3.15 -22.50 3.73
N ASP A 30 4.17 -22.81 4.53
CA ASP A 30 4.29 -24.09 5.26
C ASP A 30 3.13 -24.31 6.24
N ALA A 31 2.64 -23.23 6.85
CA ALA A 31 1.49 -23.28 7.75
C ALA A 31 0.12 -23.29 7.03
N GLY A 32 0.09 -23.18 5.70
CA GLY A 32 -1.14 -23.11 4.91
C GLY A 32 -1.93 -21.79 5.11
N LEU A 33 -1.28 -20.74 5.61
CA LEU A 33 -1.91 -19.45 5.93
C LEU A 33 -1.81 -18.44 4.77
N SER A 34 -0.99 -18.70 3.77
CA SER A 34 -0.80 -17.80 2.62
C SER A 34 -1.92 -17.90 1.58
N GLN A 35 -2.69 -18.99 1.58
CA GLN A 35 -3.71 -19.24 0.57
C GLN A 35 -5.04 -18.54 0.87
N ALA A 36 -5.82 -18.27 -0.18
CA ALA A 36 -7.18 -17.72 -0.11
C ALA A 36 -7.26 -16.33 0.59
N GLY A 37 -6.23 -15.51 0.45
CA GLY A 37 -6.24 -14.14 1.00
C GLY A 37 -6.18 -14.06 2.54
N ARG A 38 -5.84 -15.17 3.22
CA ARG A 38 -5.80 -15.22 4.70
C ARG A 38 -4.68 -14.38 5.30
N ALA A 39 -3.57 -14.24 4.59
CA ALA A 39 -2.45 -13.41 5.00
C ALA A 39 -1.83 -12.75 3.78
N GLU A 40 -1.48 -11.50 3.91
CA GLU A 40 -0.61 -10.78 2.99
C GLU A 40 0.48 -10.05 3.78
N VAL A 41 1.55 -9.65 3.13
CA VAL A 41 2.57 -8.80 3.73
C VAL A 41 2.48 -7.38 3.19
N SER A 42 2.73 -6.41 4.07
CA SER A 42 2.94 -5.01 3.68
C SER A 42 4.41 -4.67 3.85
N ILE A 43 4.97 -3.91 2.92
CA ILE A 43 6.37 -3.50 2.95
C ILE A 43 6.50 -1.99 2.83
N LYS A 44 7.41 -1.42 3.61
CA LYS A 44 7.84 -0.02 3.52
C LYS A 44 9.14 0.06 2.74
N LEU A 45 9.18 0.89 1.73
CA LEU A 45 10.38 1.02 0.90
C LEU A 45 11.56 1.59 1.69
N SER A 46 11.30 2.45 2.68
CA SER A 46 12.33 2.98 3.56
C SER A 46 13.03 1.91 4.40
N ALA A 47 12.31 0.85 4.77
CA ALA A 47 12.86 -0.27 5.54
C ALA A 47 13.71 -1.23 4.70
N ILE A 48 13.52 -1.23 3.38
CA ILE A 48 14.20 -2.14 2.45
C ILE A 48 15.18 -1.42 1.50
N GLY A 49 15.53 -0.17 1.82
CA GLY A 49 16.69 0.49 1.23
C GLY A 49 16.46 1.78 0.46
N LEU A 50 15.24 2.34 0.42
CA LEU A 50 14.94 3.57 -0.34
C LEU A 50 15.85 4.75 0.05
N PHE A 51 16.24 4.85 1.33
CA PHE A 51 17.09 5.92 1.84
C PHE A 51 18.60 5.60 1.86
N LEU A 52 19.03 4.53 1.20
CA LEU A 52 20.45 4.27 1.07
C LEU A 52 21.12 5.38 0.25
N PRO A 53 22.30 5.87 0.66
CA PRO A 53 22.96 7.01 0.02
C PRO A 53 23.32 6.79 -1.44
N GLN A 54 23.47 5.53 -1.84
CA GLN A 54 23.81 5.14 -3.21
C GLN A 54 22.81 4.10 -3.70
N ALA A 55 22.24 4.34 -4.88
CA ALA A 55 21.30 3.42 -5.54
C ALA A 55 20.10 2.99 -4.67
N GLY A 56 19.60 3.88 -3.78
CA GLY A 56 18.53 3.53 -2.84
C GLY A 56 17.26 3.09 -3.54
N HIS A 57 16.86 3.77 -4.60
CA HIS A 57 15.69 3.41 -5.40
C HIS A 57 15.83 2.00 -6.02
N GLU A 58 16.94 1.74 -6.70
CA GLU A 58 17.22 0.46 -7.37
C GLU A 58 17.31 -0.69 -6.36
N ILE A 59 17.88 -0.41 -5.17
CA ILE A 59 17.99 -1.41 -4.10
C ILE A 59 16.63 -1.71 -3.50
N ALA A 60 15.81 -0.69 -3.21
CA ALA A 60 14.46 -0.87 -2.71
C ALA A 60 13.58 -1.63 -3.72
N LEU A 61 13.66 -1.30 -4.99
CA LEU A 61 12.97 -2.01 -6.07
C LEU A 61 13.41 -3.48 -6.15
N ALA A 62 14.73 -3.76 -6.12
CA ALA A 62 15.24 -5.13 -6.17
C ALA A 62 14.81 -5.94 -4.95
N ASN A 63 14.83 -5.36 -3.75
CA ASN A 63 14.38 -6.00 -2.52
C ASN A 63 12.87 -6.22 -2.52
N ALA A 64 12.07 -5.23 -2.97
CA ALA A 64 10.62 -5.38 -3.11
C ALA A 64 10.26 -6.47 -4.14
N ARG A 65 10.99 -6.55 -5.26
CA ARG A 65 10.83 -7.59 -6.28
C ARG A 65 11.05 -8.98 -5.69
N ALA A 66 12.13 -9.18 -4.93
CA ALA A 66 12.41 -10.47 -4.27
C ALA A 66 11.28 -10.87 -3.31
N VAL A 67 10.69 -9.90 -2.57
CA VAL A 67 9.53 -10.17 -1.71
C VAL A 67 8.30 -10.53 -2.55
N CYS A 68 8.06 -9.86 -3.69
CA CYS A 68 6.95 -10.19 -4.59
C CYS A 68 7.10 -11.59 -5.22
N GLU A 69 8.31 -11.98 -5.61
CA GLU A 69 8.60 -13.33 -6.11
C GLU A 69 8.29 -14.41 -5.05
N ALA A 70 8.74 -14.19 -3.81
CA ALA A 70 8.44 -15.09 -2.70
C ALA A 70 6.95 -15.14 -2.36
N ALA A 71 6.25 -14.01 -2.42
CA ALA A 71 4.79 -13.96 -2.19
C ALA A 71 4.02 -14.71 -3.30
N ALA A 72 4.43 -14.55 -4.56
CA ALA A 72 3.86 -15.28 -5.69
C ALA A 72 4.05 -16.80 -5.50
N ALA A 73 5.25 -17.24 -5.12
CA ALA A 73 5.55 -18.64 -4.83
C ALA A 73 4.74 -19.20 -3.65
N ALA A 74 4.46 -18.37 -2.64
CA ALA A 74 3.64 -18.71 -1.49
C ALA A 74 2.12 -18.64 -1.76
N GLY A 75 1.69 -18.11 -2.92
CA GLY A 75 0.28 -17.95 -3.27
C GLY A 75 -0.41 -16.81 -2.51
N THR A 76 0.32 -15.75 -2.17
CA THR A 76 -0.21 -14.56 -1.47
C THR A 76 0.16 -13.27 -2.20
N THR A 77 -0.17 -12.12 -1.60
CA THR A 77 0.01 -10.79 -2.17
C THR A 77 0.90 -9.90 -1.31
N VAL A 78 1.39 -8.82 -1.90
CA VAL A 78 2.16 -7.77 -1.25
C VAL A 78 1.47 -6.43 -1.44
N THR A 79 1.46 -5.60 -0.41
CA THR A 79 1.03 -4.20 -0.50
C THR A 79 2.21 -3.30 -0.15
N LEU A 80 2.48 -2.28 -0.97
CA LEU A 80 3.42 -1.21 -0.63
C LEU A 80 2.74 -0.22 0.30
N ASP A 81 3.29 -0.04 1.50
CA ASP A 81 2.82 0.96 2.43
C ASP A 81 3.26 2.36 1.99
N MET A 82 2.38 3.33 2.16
CA MET A 82 2.70 4.73 1.92
C MET A 82 3.29 5.33 3.19
N GLU A 83 4.39 6.03 3.01
CA GLU A 83 5.10 6.72 4.08
C GLU A 83 4.87 8.23 4.00
N ASP A 84 5.81 9.08 4.42
CA ASP A 84 5.62 10.52 4.34
C ASP A 84 5.53 11.03 2.89
N HIS A 85 5.04 12.28 2.73
CA HIS A 85 4.78 12.87 1.41
C HIS A 85 6.02 12.94 0.49
N THR A 86 7.24 12.94 1.06
CA THR A 86 8.47 13.05 0.27
C THR A 86 8.80 11.76 -0.48
N THR A 87 8.23 10.64 -0.05
CA THR A 87 8.43 9.32 -0.64
C THR A 87 7.31 8.87 -1.57
N THR A 88 6.20 9.64 -1.64
CA THR A 88 5.00 9.24 -2.39
C THR A 88 5.32 8.95 -3.86
N ASP A 89 6.06 9.83 -4.54
CA ASP A 89 6.38 9.64 -5.95
C ASP A 89 7.27 8.40 -6.17
N ALA A 90 8.29 8.22 -5.35
CA ALA A 90 9.18 7.04 -5.43
C ALA A 90 8.41 5.74 -5.17
N THR A 91 7.47 5.73 -4.21
CA THR A 91 6.63 4.56 -3.91
C THR A 91 5.71 4.21 -5.08
N LEU A 92 5.08 5.21 -5.71
CA LEU A 92 4.22 4.99 -6.87
C LEU A 92 5.02 4.59 -8.12
N GLU A 93 6.27 5.04 -8.25
CA GLU A 93 7.17 4.62 -9.33
C GLU A 93 7.57 3.15 -9.17
N VAL A 94 8.04 2.74 -8.00
CA VAL A 94 8.35 1.33 -7.68
C VAL A 94 7.10 0.45 -7.87
N LEU A 95 5.92 0.90 -7.43
CA LEU A 95 4.66 0.19 -7.65
C LEU A 95 4.42 -0.09 -9.14
N ARG A 96 4.60 0.93 -9.99
CA ARG A 96 4.37 0.83 -11.43
C ARG A 96 5.34 -0.16 -12.08
N GLU A 97 6.61 -0.13 -11.66
CA GLU A 97 7.63 -1.07 -12.13
C GLU A 97 7.34 -2.51 -11.68
N LEU A 98 6.93 -2.72 -10.43
CA LEU A 98 6.57 -4.05 -9.93
C LEU A 98 5.32 -4.60 -10.62
N ARG A 99 4.31 -3.76 -10.90
CA ARG A 99 3.07 -4.18 -11.54
C ARG A 99 3.25 -4.65 -12.99
N ALA A 100 4.36 -4.34 -13.64
CA ALA A 100 4.68 -4.89 -14.95
C ALA A 100 4.82 -6.42 -14.91
N ASP A 101 5.33 -6.98 -13.81
CA ASP A 101 5.53 -8.42 -13.61
C ASP A 101 4.55 -9.03 -12.60
N PHE A 102 4.09 -8.22 -11.63
CA PHE A 102 3.21 -8.60 -10.53
C PHE A 102 1.98 -7.68 -10.46
N PRO A 103 1.01 -7.79 -11.38
CA PRO A 103 -0.11 -6.85 -11.47
C PRO A 103 -0.98 -6.77 -10.21
N TRP A 104 -0.90 -7.77 -9.35
CA TRP A 104 -1.61 -7.88 -8.08
C TRP A 104 -0.98 -7.10 -6.91
N VAL A 105 0.18 -6.46 -7.10
CA VAL A 105 0.81 -5.66 -6.03
C VAL A 105 -0.11 -4.51 -5.63
N GLY A 106 -0.43 -4.44 -4.33
CA GLY A 106 -1.27 -3.41 -3.75
C GLY A 106 -0.52 -2.12 -3.44
N ALA A 107 -1.26 -1.03 -3.34
CA ALA A 107 -0.77 0.26 -2.88
C ALA A 107 -1.55 0.76 -1.68
N VAL A 108 -0.93 1.56 -0.84
CA VAL A 108 -1.62 2.37 0.17
C VAL A 108 -1.64 3.82 -0.30
N VAL A 109 -2.77 4.50 -0.10
CA VAL A 109 -2.90 5.94 -0.33
C VAL A 109 -3.54 6.61 0.88
N GLN A 110 -3.14 7.86 1.14
CA GLN A 110 -3.48 8.59 2.34
C GLN A 110 -4.36 9.80 2.02
N SER A 111 -5.62 9.78 2.44
CA SER A 111 -6.64 10.77 2.04
C SER A 111 -6.33 12.20 2.50
N TYR A 112 -5.46 12.37 3.52
CA TYR A 112 -5.10 13.72 3.97
C TYR A 112 -4.21 14.48 2.99
N LEU A 113 -3.50 13.81 2.06
CA LEU A 113 -2.70 14.50 1.05
C LEU A 113 -3.60 15.08 -0.05
N HIS A 114 -3.33 16.33 -0.44
CA HIS A 114 -4.12 17.02 -1.47
C HIS A 114 -4.12 16.29 -2.83
N ARG A 115 -3.05 15.54 -3.11
CA ARG A 115 -2.88 14.80 -4.37
C ARG A 115 -3.68 13.50 -4.46
N THR A 116 -4.09 12.92 -3.32
CA THR A 116 -4.54 11.52 -3.24
C THR A 116 -5.76 11.22 -4.12
N GLU A 117 -6.67 12.17 -4.32
CA GLU A 117 -7.81 11.94 -5.21
C GLU A 117 -7.38 11.73 -6.66
N ALA A 118 -6.33 12.43 -7.13
CA ALA A 118 -5.75 12.20 -8.46
C ALA A 118 -5.03 10.85 -8.53
N ASP A 119 -4.22 10.52 -7.51
CA ASP A 119 -3.56 9.21 -7.42
C ASP A 119 -4.57 8.06 -7.42
N CYS A 120 -5.73 8.21 -6.75
CA CYS A 120 -6.82 7.23 -6.79
C CYS A 120 -7.37 7.03 -8.22
N ARG A 121 -7.52 8.09 -9.03
CA ARG A 121 -7.97 7.96 -10.42
C ARG A 121 -6.99 7.14 -11.25
N ASP A 122 -5.69 7.38 -11.06
CA ASP A 122 -4.63 6.65 -11.77
C ASP A 122 -4.56 5.17 -11.34
N LEU A 123 -4.97 4.86 -10.09
CA LEU A 123 -4.90 3.54 -9.50
C LEU A 123 -6.21 2.75 -9.56
N ALA A 124 -7.33 3.32 -10.05
CA ALA A 124 -8.65 2.69 -10.01
C ALA A 124 -8.89 1.63 -11.11
N GLY A 125 -7.86 1.29 -11.91
CA GLY A 125 -7.96 0.33 -13.03
C GLY A 125 -8.11 -1.13 -12.59
N ALA A 126 -8.48 -1.98 -13.55
CA ALA A 126 -8.70 -3.41 -13.36
C ALA A 126 -7.47 -4.11 -12.74
N GLY A 127 -7.73 -5.00 -11.77
CA GLY A 127 -6.69 -5.75 -11.06
C GLY A 127 -5.91 -4.94 -10.02
N SER A 128 -6.08 -3.62 -9.98
CA SER A 128 -5.41 -2.76 -9.00
C SER A 128 -6.00 -2.97 -7.60
N ARG A 129 -5.13 -3.12 -6.60
CA ARG A 129 -5.49 -3.25 -5.19
C ARG A 129 -5.05 -1.97 -4.47
N VAL A 130 -5.97 -1.25 -3.83
CA VAL A 130 -5.68 0.04 -3.20
C VAL A 130 -6.25 0.11 -1.80
N ARG A 131 -5.40 0.24 -0.80
CA ARG A 131 -5.76 0.48 0.60
C ARG A 131 -5.83 1.98 0.86
N LEU A 132 -7.03 2.46 1.16
CA LEU A 132 -7.26 3.86 1.50
C LEU A 132 -7.25 4.03 3.02
N CYS A 133 -6.34 4.86 3.53
CA CYS A 133 -6.29 5.30 4.92
C CYS A 133 -6.39 6.83 5.03
N LYS A 134 -6.57 7.36 6.25
CA LYS A 134 -6.58 8.82 6.48
C LYS A 134 -5.19 9.43 6.31
N GLY A 135 -4.18 8.81 6.87
CA GLY A 135 -2.80 9.26 6.98
C GLY A 135 -2.36 9.34 8.43
N ALA A 136 -1.06 9.15 8.69
CA ALA A 136 -0.52 9.07 10.04
C ALA A 136 0.71 9.96 10.29
N TYR A 137 1.29 10.53 9.24
CA TYR A 137 2.47 11.40 9.36
C TYR A 137 2.05 12.85 9.60
N LYS A 138 2.95 13.62 10.26
CA LYS A 138 2.74 15.05 10.48
C LYS A 138 3.18 15.83 9.25
N GLU A 139 2.29 15.96 8.29
CA GLU A 139 2.56 16.60 7.03
C GLU A 139 2.31 18.13 7.09
N PRO A 140 3.05 18.95 6.33
CA PRO A 140 2.81 20.39 6.28
C PRO A 140 1.52 20.72 5.53
N ALA A 141 0.90 21.85 5.89
CA ALA A 141 -0.35 22.32 5.28
C ALA A 141 -0.25 22.58 3.76
N SER A 142 0.96 22.73 3.23
CA SER A 142 1.18 22.89 1.79
C SER A 142 0.87 21.63 0.97
N VAL A 143 0.87 20.45 1.60
CA VAL A 143 0.65 19.15 0.93
C VAL A 143 -0.51 18.34 1.52
N ALA A 144 -0.99 18.67 2.72
CA ALA A 144 -2.01 17.91 3.42
C ALA A 144 -3.06 18.77 4.11
N TYR A 145 -4.29 18.30 4.15
CA TYR A 145 -5.37 18.85 4.98
C TYR A 145 -4.99 18.76 6.46
N GLN A 146 -5.24 19.82 7.21
CA GLN A 146 -4.94 19.89 8.64
C GLN A 146 -6.18 19.67 9.51
N ASP A 147 -7.35 19.95 8.97
CA ASP A 147 -8.63 19.77 9.64
C ASP A 147 -9.15 18.36 9.45
N GLY A 148 -9.64 17.72 10.52
CA GLY A 148 -10.13 16.34 10.50
C GLY A 148 -11.35 16.14 9.61
N ASP A 149 -12.25 17.13 9.54
CA ASP A 149 -13.42 17.06 8.69
C ASP A 149 -13.04 17.18 7.20
N GLU A 150 -12.03 17.99 6.87
CA GLU A 150 -11.48 18.04 5.50
C GLU A 150 -10.83 16.71 5.09
N VAL A 151 -10.11 16.05 6.02
CA VAL A 151 -9.55 14.71 5.80
C VAL A 151 -10.64 13.68 5.55
N ASP A 152 -11.72 13.71 6.34
CA ASP A 152 -12.87 12.81 6.19
C ASP A 152 -13.60 13.04 4.86
N LEU A 153 -13.82 14.30 4.46
CA LEU A 153 -14.37 14.63 3.15
C LEU A 153 -13.48 14.16 2.00
N SER A 154 -12.18 14.33 2.13
CA SER A 154 -11.20 13.82 1.16
C SER A 154 -11.24 12.30 1.07
N TYR A 155 -11.33 11.62 2.23
CA TYR A 155 -11.48 10.15 2.27
C TYR A 155 -12.69 9.69 1.46
N VAL A 156 -13.84 10.34 1.65
CA VAL A 156 -15.06 10.01 0.90
C VAL A 156 -14.89 10.26 -0.61
N ARG A 157 -14.24 11.36 -1.02
CA ARG A 157 -13.95 11.62 -2.45
C ARG A 157 -13.07 10.53 -3.06
N CYS A 158 -11.96 10.20 -2.38
CA CYS A 158 -11.06 9.11 -2.80
C CYS A 158 -11.80 7.77 -2.88
N LEU A 159 -12.59 7.45 -1.86
CA LEU A 159 -13.36 6.21 -1.81
C LEU A 159 -14.37 6.10 -2.96
N LYS A 160 -15.06 7.18 -3.31
CA LYS A 160 -15.97 7.21 -4.48
C LYS A 160 -15.25 6.88 -5.76
N VAL A 161 -14.05 7.45 -5.99
CA VAL A 161 -13.23 7.15 -7.16
C VAL A 161 -12.87 5.66 -7.22
N LEU A 162 -12.37 5.11 -6.10
CA LEU A 162 -11.95 3.71 -6.04
C LEU A 162 -13.14 2.75 -6.19
N MET A 163 -14.30 3.06 -5.59
CA MET A 163 -15.51 2.23 -5.68
C MET A 163 -16.12 2.23 -7.08
N ALA A 164 -16.05 3.35 -7.80
CA ALA A 164 -16.50 3.46 -9.19
C ALA A 164 -15.54 2.82 -10.20
N GLY A 165 -14.27 2.60 -9.83
CA GLY A 165 -13.25 1.98 -10.69
C GLY A 165 -13.44 0.47 -10.84
N GLU A 166 -12.48 -0.19 -11.49
CA GLU A 166 -12.49 -1.65 -11.73
C GLU A 166 -11.57 -2.42 -10.77
N GLY A 167 -10.81 -1.71 -9.91
CA GLY A 167 -9.86 -2.29 -8.97
C GLY A 167 -10.53 -2.85 -7.71
N TYR A 168 -9.72 -3.27 -6.75
CA TYR A 168 -10.13 -3.77 -5.43
C TYR A 168 -9.81 -2.73 -4.33
N PRO A 169 -10.80 -1.93 -3.87
CA PRO A 169 -10.61 -0.97 -2.79
C PRO A 169 -10.56 -1.69 -1.44
N MET A 170 -9.55 -1.36 -0.63
CA MET A 170 -9.43 -1.82 0.75
C MET A 170 -9.66 -0.65 1.70
N VAL A 171 -10.73 -0.70 2.49
CA VAL A 171 -11.15 0.38 3.38
C VAL A 171 -10.44 0.26 4.72
N ALA A 172 -9.46 1.14 4.98
CA ALA A 172 -8.67 1.15 6.21
C ALA A 172 -9.13 2.29 7.13
N SER A 173 -10.19 2.04 7.89
CA SER A 173 -10.72 3.00 8.87
C SER A 173 -11.44 2.28 10.00
N HIS A 174 -11.41 2.88 11.20
CA HIS A 174 -12.24 2.50 12.34
C HIS A 174 -13.40 3.49 12.57
N ASP A 175 -13.52 4.53 11.73
CA ASP A 175 -14.59 5.52 11.82
C ASP A 175 -15.92 4.90 11.33
N PRO A 176 -16.93 4.75 12.20
CA PRO A 176 -18.18 4.11 11.83
C PRO A 176 -18.93 4.85 10.71
N ARG A 177 -18.79 6.18 10.60
CA ARG A 177 -19.41 6.98 9.54
C ARG A 177 -18.79 6.62 8.18
N LEU A 178 -17.47 6.52 8.11
CA LEU A 178 -16.75 6.13 6.89
C LEU A 178 -17.07 4.69 6.49
N LEU A 179 -17.22 3.77 7.46
CA LEU A 179 -17.61 2.39 7.19
C LEU A 179 -19.03 2.29 6.63
N GLU A 180 -19.98 3.07 7.16
CA GLU A 180 -21.36 3.14 6.61
C GLU A 180 -21.37 3.70 5.17
N ILE A 181 -20.62 4.78 4.92
CA ILE A 181 -20.46 5.34 3.57
C ILE A 181 -19.84 4.31 2.62
N ALA A 182 -18.81 3.59 3.09
CA ALA A 182 -18.16 2.55 2.28
C ALA A 182 -19.13 1.43 1.89
N ARG A 183 -19.98 0.96 2.83
CA ARG A 183 -21.01 -0.04 2.56
C ARG A 183 -22.03 0.46 1.54
N ALA A 184 -22.48 1.71 1.69
CA ALA A 184 -23.43 2.32 0.76
C ALA A 184 -22.85 2.41 -0.66
N LEU A 185 -21.61 2.88 -0.80
CA LEU A 185 -20.90 2.96 -2.08
C LEU A 185 -20.65 1.58 -2.69
N ALA A 186 -20.25 0.59 -1.88
CA ALA A 186 -20.07 -0.78 -2.35
C ALA A 186 -21.39 -1.33 -2.94
N HIS A 187 -22.51 -1.13 -2.24
CA HIS A 187 -23.83 -1.53 -2.73
C HIS A 187 -24.21 -0.80 -4.02
N GLU A 188 -24.00 0.53 -4.09
CA GLU A 188 -24.29 1.35 -5.28
C GLU A 188 -23.54 0.85 -6.52
N HIS A 189 -22.28 0.42 -6.35
CA HIS A 189 -21.42 -0.07 -7.43
C HIS A 189 -21.44 -1.60 -7.60
N GLY A 190 -22.37 -2.31 -6.95
CA GLY A 190 -22.54 -3.76 -7.09
C GLY A 190 -21.35 -4.58 -6.59
N ARG A 191 -20.58 -4.04 -5.64
CA ARG A 191 -19.43 -4.74 -5.06
C ARG A 191 -19.90 -5.62 -3.90
N THR A 192 -19.33 -6.82 -3.82
CA THR A 192 -19.53 -7.73 -2.69
C THR A 192 -18.39 -7.57 -1.69
N PRO A 193 -18.66 -7.60 -0.37
CA PRO A 193 -17.59 -7.75 0.61
C PRO A 193 -17.00 -9.17 0.48
N ASP A 194 -15.70 -9.26 0.39
CA ASP A 194 -14.96 -10.52 0.40
C ASP A 194 -14.51 -10.86 1.82
#